data_fbfed442de09685ce738a066862233f3
#
_entry.id   fbfed442de09685ce738a066862233f3
#
_cell.length_a   1.000
_cell.length_b   1.000
_cell.length_c   1.000
_cell.angle_alpha   90.00
_cell.angle_beta   90.00
_cell.angle_gamma   90.00
#
_symmetry.space_group_name_H-M   'P 1'
#
loop_
_entity.id
_entity.type
_entity.pdbx_description
1 polymer ?
#
loop_
_entity_poly.entity_id
_entity_poly.type
_entity_poly.pdbx_seq_one_letter_code
_entity_poly.pdbx_strand_id
1 'polypeptide(L)'
;MLSDFPGVCEPLIREFYANARLREHEINCWIRGHEFTIDMDDIDEVLGFDNLDDHDFTHYKDRMLSIETVQSYIGGVREGRCLNTTAFPADMRCLTTIMMFSLYLVRKLTTINNARSIFLMELKENTYIDISAHIFYTIVDETKTTSRAKLIFPSLLMRLFRLKGVNIPQDISLMPSPSAINKLTITRIQVRLLSDEEEGNQEEGEPMDTKTEAVDAF
;
A
#
# COMPACT_ATOMS: atom_id res chain seq x y z
N MET A 1 -19.78 0.12 10.16
CA MET A 1 -19.34 -1.20 10.66
C MET A 1 -17.82 -1.37 10.71
N LEU A 2 -17.06 -0.42 11.22
CA LEU A 2 -15.60 -0.50 11.35
C LEU A 2 -15.14 -0.54 12.82
N SER A 3 -16.06 -0.79 13.77
CA SER A 3 -15.77 -0.68 15.20
C SER A 3 -15.23 -1.96 15.86
N ASP A 4 -15.22 -3.09 15.18
CA ASP A 4 -14.77 -4.37 15.73
C ASP A 4 -13.51 -4.91 15.04
N PHE A 5 -12.46 -4.08 15.01
CA PHE A 5 -11.14 -4.64 14.71
C PHE A 5 -10.69 -5.47 15.91
N PRO A 6 -10.61 -6.80 15.78
CA PRO A 6 -10.08 -7.63 16.84
C PRO A 6 -8.64 -7.19 17.11
N GLY A 7 -8.28 -7.09 18.39
CA GLY A 7 -6.88 -6.94 18.73
C GLY A 7 -6.02 -8.02 18.05
N VAL A 8 -4.76 -7.75 17.87
CA VAL A 8 -3.83 -8.64 17.17
C VAL A 8 -3.16 -9.59 18.18
N CYS A 9 -3.30 -10.90 17.96
CA CYS A 9 -2.56 -11.93 18.66
C CYS A 9 -1.25 -12.23 17.90
N GLU A 10 -0.18 -11.55 18.25
CA GLU A 10 1.12 -11.69 17.57
C GLU A 10 1.62 -13.14 17.51
N PRO A 11 1.52 -13.97 18.58
CA PRO A 11 1.94 -15.38 18.50
C PRO A 11 1.20 -16.18 17.43
N LEU A 12 -0.11 -15.99 17.24
CA LEU A 12 -0.86 -16.67 16.18
C LEU A 12 -0.42 -16.20 14.78
N ILE A 13 -0.17 -14.92 14.60
CA ILE A 13 0.32 -14.40 13.32
C ILE A 13 1.71 -14.97 12.99
N ARG A 14 2.60 -15.06 13.99
CA ARG A 14 3.92 -15.68 13.81
C ARG A 14 3.83 -17.17 13.47
N GLU A 15 2.94 -17.90 14.15
CA GLU A 15 2.67 -19.30 13.90
C GLU A 15 2.13 -19.51 12.48
N PHE A 16 1.22 -18.62 12.01
CA PHE A 16 0.74 -18.62 10.63
C PHE A 16 1.91 -18.51 9.64
N TYR A 17 2.74 -17.45 9.74
CA TYR A 17 3.84 -17.25 8.80
C TYR A 17 4.89 -18.37 8.84
N ALA A 18 5.04 -19.05 9.98
CA ALA A 18 5.94 -20.21 10.09
C ALA A 18 5.39 -21.46 9.38
N ASN A 19 4.07 -21.64 9.37
CA ASN A 19 3.42 -22.87 8.91
C ASN A 19 2.72 -22.75 7.56
N ALA A 20 2.39 -21.53 7.12
CA ALA A 20 1.69 -21.28 5.87
C ALA A 20 2.49 -21.76 4.65
N ARG A 21 1.82 -22.46 3.75
CA ARG A 21 2.39 -22.99 2.50
C ARG A 21 1.41 -22.78 1.37
N LEU A 22 1.88 -22.19 0.26
CA LEU A 22 1.10 -22.09 -0.96
C LEU A 22 0.97 -23.47 -1.61
N ARG A 23 -0.24 -23.87 -1.91
CA ARG A 23 -0.56 -25.03 -2.77
C ARG A 23 -1.60 -24.59 -3.80
N GLU A 24 -1.21 -24.70 -5.06
CA GLU A 24 -2.03 -24.21 -6.18
C GLU A 24 -2.42 -22.72 -5.97
N HIS A 25 -3.66 -22.45 -5.63
CA HIS A 25 -4.19 -21.09 -5.41
C HIS A 25 -4.65 -20.87 -3.96
N GLU A 26 -4.26 -21.74 -3.02
CA GLU A 26 -4.65 -21.66 -1.62
C GLU A 26 -3.42 -21.63 -0.71
N ILE A 27 -3.52 -20.93 0.40
CA ILE A 27 -2.56 -20.99 1.49
C ILE A 27 -3.04 -22.03 2.49
N ASN A 28 -2.37 -23.18 2.53
CA ASN A 28 -2.59 -24.18 3.56
C ASN A 28 -1.83 -23.81 4.82
N CYS A 29 -2.49 -23.88 5.97
CA CYS A 29 -1.89 -23.52 7.24
C CYS A 29 -2.38 -24.42 8.38
N TRP A 30 -1.51 -24.58 9.38
CA TRP A 30 -1.79 -25.26 10.63
C TRP A 30 -1.49 -24.32 11.80
N ILE A 31 -2.53 -24.00 12.60
CA ILE A 31 -2.43 -23.14 13.78
C ILE A 31 -3.11 -23.82 14.96
N ARG A 32 -2.42 -23.97 16.08
CA ARG A 32 -2.98 -24.52 17.32
C ARG A 32 -3.70 -25.86 17.13
N GLY A 33 -3.21 -26.72 16.26
CA GLY A 33 -3.83 -28.01 16.00
C GLY A 33 -5.03 -27.96 15.04
N HIS A 34 -5.33 -26.80 14.47
CA HIS A 34 -6.37 -26.60 13.48
C HIS A 34 -5.76 -26.39 12.09
N GLU A 35 -6.15 -27.22 11.14
CA GLU A 35 -5.75 -27.12 9.74
C GLU A 35 -6.84 -26.40 8.95
N PHE A 36 -6.44 -25.45 8.11
CA PHE A 36 -7.36 -24.69 7.26
C PHE A 36 -6.65 -24.15 6.03
N THR A 37 -7.46 -23.72 5.05
CA THR A 37 -6.99 -23.04 3.84
C THR A 37 -7.51 -21.62 3.80
N ILE A 38 -6.76 -20.75 3.15
CA ILE A 38 -7.14 -19.38 2.80
C ILE A 38 -6.97 -19.22 1.30
N ASP A 39 -7.99 -18.73 0.64
CA ASP A 39 -7.99 -18.32 -0.76
C ASP A 39 -8.34 -16.82 -0.91
N MET A 40 -8.58 -16.38 -2.12
CA MET A 40 -8.89 -14.99 -2.41
C MET A 40 -10.35 -14.66 -2.10
N ASP A 41 -11.25 -15.62 -2.27
CA ASP A 41 -12.68 -15.48 -1.91
C ASP A 41 -12.83 -15.21 -0.41
N ASP A 42 -12.03 -15.86 0.43
CA ASP A 42 -12.01 -15.61 1.88
C ASP A 42 -11.59 -14.16 2.20
N ILE A 43 -10.67 -13.61 1.42
CA ILE A 43 -10.23 -12.22 1.58
C ILE A 43 -11.35 -11.27 1.16
N ASP A 44 -12.04 -11.56 0.05
CA ASP A 44 -13.21 -10.81 -0.39
C ASP A 44 -14.31 -10.82 0.67
N GLU A 45 -14.65 -11.98 1.21
CA GLU A 45 -15.64 -12.10 2.28
C GLU A 45 -15.27 -11.24 3.50
N VAL A 46 -14.02 -11.32 3.94
CA VAL A 46 -13.55 -10.57 5.10
C VAL A 46 -13.51 -9.06 4.85
N LEU A 47 -13.18 -8.62 3.64
CA LEU A 47 -13.15 -7.20 3.28
C LEU A 47 -14.53 -6.66 2.89
N GLY A 48 -15.49 -7.53 2.59
CA GLY A 48 -16.84 -7.18 2.15
C GLY A 48 -16.84 -6.71 0.70
N PHE A 49 -15.97 -7.29 -0.12
CA PHE A 49 -16.03 -7.13 -1.58
C PHE A 49 -17.03 -8.12 -2.18
N ASP A 50 -17.53 -7.80 -3.35
CA ASP A 50 -18.30 -8.74 -4.12
C ASP A 50 -17.35 -9.84 -4.64
N ASN A 51 -17.77 -11.11 -4.50
CA ASN A 51 -16.97 -12.21 -5.03
C ASN A 51 -16.83 -12.06 -6.54
N LEU A 52 -15.59 -12.20 -7.00
CA LEU A 52 -15.25 -12.20 -8.41
C LEU A 52 -15.28 -13.64 -8.91
N ASP A 53 -15.94 -13.87 -10.04
CA ASP A 53 -15.97 -15.18 -10.69
C ASP A 53 -14.59 -15.65 -11.16
N ASP A 54 -13.66 -14.70 -11.37
CA ASP A 54 -12.29 -14.96 -11.82
C ASP A 54 -11.33 -13.89 -11.30
N HIS A 55 -10.38 -14.31 -10.46
CA HIS A 55 -9.35 -13.45 -9.92
C HIS A 55 -8.20 -13.26 -10.90
N ASP A 56 -7.92 -12.02 -11.30
CA ASP A 56 -6.81 -11.69 -12.17
C ASP A 56 -5.49 -11.56 -11.39
N PHE A 57 -4.71 -12.63 -11.40
CA PHE A 57 -3.44 -12.72 -10.69
C PHE A 57 -2.28 -11.97 -11.35
N THR A 58 -2.41 -11.63 -12.62
CA THR A 58 -1.27 -11.22 -13.45
C THR A 58 -1.29 -9.73 -13.73
N HIS A 59 -2.43 -9.09 -13.54
CA HIS A 59 -2.77 -7.81 -14.11
C HIS A 59 -1.69 -6.73 -13.94
N TYR A 60 -1.10 -6.56 -12.76
CA TYR A 60 -0.09 -5.51 -12.56
C TYR A 60 1.35 -6.01 -12.42
N LYS A 61 1.57 -7.29 -12.04
CA LYS A 61 2.93 -7.86 -11.91
C LYS A 61 3.57 -8.13 -13.27
N ASP A 62 2.76 -8.47 -14.27
CA ASP A 62 3.22 -8.82 -15.61
C ASP A 62 3.23 -7.63 -16.58
N ARG A 63 2.66 -6.50 -16.19
CA ARG A 63 2.81 -5.24 -16.95
C ARG A 63 4.25 -4.74 -16.86
N MET A 64 5.03 -5.07 -17.86
CA MET A 64 6.40 -4.57 -18.03
C MET A 64 6.40 -3.16 -18.65
N LEU A 65 5.92 -2.17 -17.89
CA LEU A 65 6.07 -0.78 -18.32
C LEU A 65 7.42 -0.22 -17.85
N SER A 66 8.05 0.56 -18.72
CA SER A 66 9.27 1.26 -18.33
C SER A 66 8.95 2.35 -17.29
N ILE A 67 9.90 2.64 -16.41
CA ILE A 67 9.71 3.69 -15.40
C ILE A 67 9.50 5.06 -16.03
N GLU A 68 10.05 5.29 -17.22
CA GLU A 68 9.87 6.52 -18.00
C GLU A 68 8.43 6.67 -18.47
N THR A 69 7.82 5.59 -18.96
CA THR A 69 6.41 5.57 -19.36
C THR A 69 5.52 5.88 -18.15
N VAL A 70 5.77 5.20 -17.04
CA VAL A 70 4.99 5.43 -15.80
C VAL A 70 5.17 6.86 -15.30
N GLN A 71 6.40 7.38 -15.30
CA GLN A 71 6.71 8.75 -14.88
C GLN A 71 5.93 9.79 -15.71
N SER A 72 5.82 9.59 -17.03
CA SER A 72 5.07 10.52 -17.89
C SER A 72 3.58 10.58 -17.53
N TYR A 73 3.06 9.53 -16.90
CA TYR A 73 1.66 9.40 -16.53
C TYR A 73 1.33 9.97 -15.14
N ILE A 74 2.16 9.61 -14.14
CA ILE A 74 1.89 9.96 -12.74
C ILE A 74 2.71 11.14 -12.26
N GLY A 75 3.67 11.61 -13.06
CA GLY A 75 4.59 12.68 -12.70
C GLY A 75 5.74 12.21 -11.82
N GLY A 76 6.36 13.17 -11.12
CA GLY A 76 7.48 12.91 -10.22
C GLY A 76 8.85 13.01 -10.88
N VAL A 77 9.89 12.81 -10.09
CA VAL A 77 11.27 12.84 -10.53
C VAL A 77 11.89 11.46 -10.35
N ARG A 78 12.58 11.00 -11.37
CA ARG A 78 13.26 9.71 -11.33
C ARG A 78 14.53 9.78 -10.50
N GLU A 79 14.70 8.83 -9.61
CA GLU A 79 15.90 8.58 -8.84
C GLU A 79 16.37 7.13 -9.04
N GLY A 80 17.27 6.93 -9.99
CA GLY A 80 17.76 5.60 -10.35
C GLY A 80 16.64 4.71 -10.91
N ARG A 81 16.24 3.65 -10.14
CA ARG A 81 15.16 2.72 -10.50
C ARG A 81 13.85 3.01 -9.76
N CYS A 82 13.74 4.16 -9.12
CA CYS A 82 12.58 4.57 -8.33
C CYS A 82 12.09 5.94 -8.81
N LEU A 83 10.85 6.28 -8.43
CA LEU A 83 10.33 7.64 -8.54
C LEU A 83 10.33 8.30 -7.15
N ASN A 84 10.75 9.55 -7.09
CA ASN A 84 10.68 10.36 -5.89
C ASN A 84 9.24 10.85 -5.70
N THR A 85 8.61 10.47 -4.59
CA THR A 85 7.22 10.79 -4.30
C THR A 85 7.00 12.22 -3.84
N THR A 86 8.05 12.91 -3.36
CA THR A 86 7.93 14.31 -2.95
C THR A 86 7.69 15.25 -4.13
N ALA A 87 8.12 14.82 -5.32
CA ALA A 87 7.92 15.54 -6.57
C ALA A 87 6.59 15.18 -7.28
N PHE A 88 5.73 14.39 -6.66
CA PHE A 88 4.40 14.07 -7.21
C PHE A 88 3.44 15.25 -7.02
N PRO A 89 2.45 15.43 -7.92
CA PRO A 89 1.30 16.26 -7.68
C PRO A 89 0.59 15.89 -6.37
N ALA A 90 -0.12 16.82 -5.75
CA ALA A 90 -0.72 16.65 -4.43
C ALA A 90 -1.66 15.44 -4.34
N ASP A 91 -2.51 15.25 -5.33
CA ASP A 91 -3.43 14.11 -5.45
C ASP A 91 -2.68 12.78 -5.49
N MET A 92 -1.60 12.71 -6.28
CA MET A 92 -0.76 11.53 -6.40
C MET A 92 0.03 11.23 -5.13
N ARG A 93 0.50 12.27 -4.40
CA ARG A 93 1.12 12.09 -3.09
C ARG A 93 0.13 11.51 -2.07
N CYS A 94 -1.11 12.00 -2.06
CA CYS A 94 -2.16 11.49 -1.19
C CYS A 94 -2.45 10.01 -1.51
N LEU A 95 -2.70 9.69 -2.78
CA LEU A 95 -2.97 8.32 -3.23
C LEU A 95 -1.80 7.38 -2.94
N THR A 96 -0.57 7.82 -3.21
CA THR A 96 0.66 7.07 -2.86
C THR A 96 0.72 6.78 -1.36
N THR A 97 0.40 7.76 -0.52
CA THR A 97 0.44 7.59 0.93
C THR A 97 -0.57 6.53 1.38
N ILE A 98 -1.81 6.61 0.89
CA ILE A 98 -2.86 5.63 1.19
C ILE A 98 -2.41 4.23 0.75
N MET A 99 -1.98 4.09 -0.50
CA MET A 99 -1.49 2.83 -1.07
C MET A 99 -0.35 2.22 -0.24
N MET A 100 0.68 3.03 0.07
CA MET A 100 1.87 2.55 0.77
C MET A 100 1.59 2.14 2.21
N PHE A 101 0.69 2.84 2.91
CA PHE A 101 0.32 2.47 4.27
C PHE A 101 -0.67 1.31 4.34
N SER A 102 -1.62 1.23 3.41
CA SER A 102 -2.71 0.24 3.46
C SER A 102 -2.33 -1.09 2.81
N LEU A 103 -1.67 -1.06 1.64
CA LEU A 103 -1.41 -2.25 0.84
C LEU A 103 0.04 -2.74 0.96
N TYR A 104 1.00 -1.83 1.00
CA TYR A 104 2.42 -2.20 1.07
C TYR A 104 3.01 -2.13 2.46
N LEU A 105 2.30 -1.57 3.44
CA LEU A 105 2.68 -1.47 4.86
C LEU A 105 4.10 -0.90 5.06
N VAL A 106 4.50 0.04 4.22
CA VAL A 106 5.82 0.65 4.21
C VAL A 106 5.74 2.05 4.81
N ARG A 107 6.63 2.34 5.77
CA ARG A 107 6.68 3.64 6.44
C ARG A 107 7.49 4.70 5.67
N LYS A 108 8.42 4.28 4.81
CA LYS A 108 9.23 5.21 4.03
C LYS A 108 8.51 5.57 2.74
N LEU A 109 8.11 6.83 2.61
CA LEU A 109 7.27 7.33 1.52
C LEU A 109 8.03 8.16 0.47
N THR A 110 9.35 8.33 0.61
CA THR A 110 10.12 9.24 -0.26
C THR A 110 10.35 8.69 -1.66
N THR A 111 10.33 7.38 -1.83
CA THR A 111 10.55 6.75 -3.13
C THR A 111 9.69 5.51 -3.31
N ILE A 112 9.21 5.27 -4.54
CA ILE A 112 8.52 4.03 -4.93
C ILE A 112 9.22 3.37 -6.10
N ASN A 113 9.30 2.04 -6.09
CA ASN A 113 9.87 1.27 -7.19
C ASN A 113 8.89 1.14 -8.36
N ASN A 114 9.38 0.63 -9.51
CA ASN A 114 8.58 0.54 -10.74
C ASN A 114 7.27 -0.23 -10.55
N ALA A 115 7.26 -1.38 -9.87
CA ALA A 115 6.04 -2.16 -9.67
C ALA A 115 4.95 -1.38 -8.90
N ARG A 116 5.34 -0.65 -7.84
CA ARG A 116 4.41 0.20 -7.09
C ARG A 116 3.97 1.43 -7.88
N SER A 117 4.84 1.92 -8.76
CA SER A 117 4.51 3.04 -9.64
C SER A 117 3.48 2.63 -10.68
N ILE A 118 3.58 1.42 -11.24
CA ILE A 118 2.58 0.85 -12.15
C ILE A 118 1.24 0.70 -11.43
N PHE A 119 1.23 0.13 -10.24
CA PHE A 119 0.02 0.00 -9.42
C PHE A 119 -0.64 1.37 -9.13
N LEU A 120 0.17 2.38 -8.81
CA LEU A 120 -0.30 3.74 -8.60
C LEU A 120 -0.90 4.36 -9.86
N MET A 121 -0.30 4.09 -11.01
CA MET A 121 -0.82 4.53 -12.31
C MET A 121 -2.19 3.90 -12.60
N GLU A 122 -2.35 2.61 -12.36
CA GLU A 122 -3.62 1.90 -12.53
C GLU A 122 -4.71 2.44 -11.61
N LEU A 123 -4.36 2.74 -10.35
CA LEU A 123 -5.28 3.42 -9.43
C LEU A 123 -5.73 4.79 -9.94
N LYS A 124 -4.81 5.56 -10.54
CA LYS A 124 -5.11 6.86 -11.14
C LYS A 124 -6.04 6.75 -12.35
N GLU A 125 -5.80 5.73 -13.18
CA GLU A 125 -6.61 5.47 -14.37
C GLU A 125 -7.98 4.85 -14.05
N ASN A 126 -8.23 4.57 -12.77
CA ASN A 126 -9.41 3.82 -12.34
C ASN A 126 -9.54 2.47 -13.07
N THR A 127 -8.41 1.86 -13.39
CA THR A 127 -8.36 0.51 -13.94
C THR A 127 -8.74 -0.47 -12.85
N TYR A 128 -9.45 -1.52 -13.23
CA TYR A 128 -9.78 -2.58 -12.30
C TYR A 128 -8.51 -3.22 -11.73
N ILE A 129 -8.41 -3.28 -10.41
CA ILE A 129 -7.32 -3.92 -9.69
C ILE A 129 -7.92 -4.94 -8.72
N ASP A 130 -7.54 -6.19 -8.87
CA ASP A 130 -7.87 -7.23 -7.90
C ASP A 130 -7.06 -7.04 -6.61
N ILE A 131 -7.69 -6.37 -5.64
CA ILE A 131 -7.07 -6.08 -4.33
C ILE A 131 -6.88 -7.36 -3.52
N SER A 132 -7.80 -8.32 -3.61
CA SER A 132 -7.73 -9.58 -2.87
C SER A 132 -6.60 -10.46 -3.38
N ALA A 133 -6.41 -10.54 -4.70
CA ALA A 133 -5.25 -11.19 -5.29
C ALA A 133 -3.94 -10.49 -4.88
N HIS A 134 -3.92 -9.15 -4.88
CA HIS A 134 -2.73 -8.42 -4.43
C HIS A 134 -2.37 -8.75 -2.97
N ILE A 135 -3.33 -8.74 -2.07
CA ILE A 135 -3.14 -9.06 -0.65
C ILE A 135 -2.69 -10.51 -0.49
N PHE A 136 -3.37 -11.44 -1.18
CA PHE A 136 -3.07 -12.87 -1.14
C PHE A 136 -1.60 -13.13 -1.52
N TYR A 137 -1.16 -12.65 -2.68
CA TYR A 137 0.21 -12.86 -3.13
C TYR A 137 1.24 -12.10 -2.28
N THR A 138 0.88 -10.97 -1.69
CA THR A 138 1.75 -10.28 -0.74
C THR A 138 1.96 -11.14 0.52
N ILE A 139 0.92 -11.80 1.02
CA ILE A 139 1.02 -12.77 2.13
C ILE A 139 1.91 -13.96 1.72
N VAL A 140 1.67 -14.54 0.54
CA VAL A 140 2.47 -15.67 0.01
C VAL A 140 3.95 -15.31 -0.10
N ASP A 141 4.27 -14.12 -0.61
CA ASP A 141 5.66 -13.70 -0.75
C ASP A 141 6.35 -13.53 0.60
N GLU A 142 5.62 -13.06 1.63
CA GLU A 142 6.16 -12.96 2.98
C GLU A 142 6.40 -14.33 3.62
N THR A 143 5.57 -15.35 3.32
CA THR A 143 5.79 -16.72 3.83
C THR A 143 7.07 -17.36 3.28
N LYS A 144 7.59 -16.90 2.14
CA LYS A 144 8.84 -17.38 1.54
C LYS A 144 10.08 -16.71 2.15
N THR A 145 9.89 -15.63 2.91
CA THR A 145 11.00 -14.83 3.44
C THR A 145 11.54 -15.48 4.72
N THR A 146 12.78 -15.94 4.69
CA THR A 146 13.41 -16.67 5.82
C THR A 146 13.92 -15.76 6.92
N SER A 147 14.11 -14.45 6.67
CA SER A 147 14.67 -13.52 7.64
C SER A 147 13.57 -12.62 8.23
N ARG A 148 13.18 -12.93 9.48
CA ARG A 148 12.28 -12.10 10.30
C ARG A 148 11.07 -11.59 9.51
N ALA A 149 10.16 -12.53 9.23
CA ALA A 149 8.89 -12.22 8.58
C ALA A 149 8.28 -10.95 9.18
N LYS A 150 8.04 -9.96 8.35
CA LYS A 150 7.21 -8.82 8.76
C LYS A 150 5.82 -9.37 8.99
N LEU A 151 5.23 -9.02 10.12
CA LEU A 151 3.84 -9.40 10.37
C LEU A 151 2.94 -8.48 9.54
N ILE A 152 2.77 -8.79 8.26
CA ILE A 152 1.92 -8.01 7.35
C ILE A 152 0.46 -8.39 7.58
N PHE A 153 -0.44 -7.46 7.32
CA PHE A 153 -1.89 -7.63 7.44
C PHE A 153 -2.38 -8.32 8.72
N PRO A 154 -1.84 -8.02 9.92
CA PRO A 154 -2.14 -8.80 11.13
C PRO A 154 -3.62 -8.75 11.49
N SER A 155 -4.29 -7.61 11.32
CA SER A 155 -5.73 -7.47 11.60
C SER A 155 -6.60 -8.24 10.61
N LEU A 156 -6.21 -8.30 9.33
CA LEU A 156 -6.89 -9.10 8.31
C LEU A 156 -6.74 -10.59 8.63
N LEU A 157 -5.52 -11.04 8.94
CA LEU A 157 -5.27 -12.44 9.31
C LEU A 157 -6.07 -12.85 10.54
N MET A 158 -6.22 -11.98 11.55
CA MET A 158 -7.08 -12.27 12.71
C MET A 158 -8.55 -12.43 12.33
N ARG A 159 -9.04 -11.71 11.33
CA ARG A 159 -10.41 -11.88 10.81
C ARG A 159 -10.54 -13.17 10.02
N LEU A 160 -9.58 -13.48 9.17
CA LEU A 160 -9.51 -14.75 8.44
C LEU A 160 -9.45 -15.96 9.39
N PHE A 161 -8.65 -15.89 10.47
CA PHE A 161 -8.61 -16.94 11.48
C PHE A 161 -9.97 -17.16 12.14
N ARG A 162 -10.72 -16.09 12.41
CA ARG A 162 -12.10 -16.21 12.94
C ARG A 162 -13.04 -16.83 11.92
N LEU A 163 -12.97 -16.41 10.65
CA LEU A 163 -13.76 -16.98 9.56
C LEU A 163 -13.50 -18.49 9.45
N LYS A 164 -12.24 -18.90 9.54
CA LYS A 164 -11.84 -20.32 9.48
C LYS A 164 -11.99 -21.09 10.81
N GLY A 165 -12.57 -20.49 11.84
CA GLY A 165 -12.86 -21.16 13.12
C GLY A 165 -11.62 -21.45 13.99
N VAL A 166 -10.51 -20.75 13.77
CA VAL A 166 -9.33 -20.86 14.63
C VAL A 166 -9.65 -20.37 16.03
N ASN A 167 -9.37 -21.18 17.04
CA ASN A 167 -9.57 -20.80 18.44
C ASN A 167 -8.56 -19.71 18.85
N ILE A 168 -9.07 -18.49 19.08
CA ILE A 168 -8.29 -17.36 19.57
C ILE A 168 -8.42 -17.33 21.09
N PRO A 169 -7.33 -17.58 21.85
CA PRO A 169 -7.38 -17.58 23.30
C PRO A 169 -7.81 -16.21 23.83
N GLN A 170 -8.73 -16.19 24.81
CA GLN A 170 -9.26 -14.97 25.40
C GLN A 170 -8.30 -14.32 26.41
N ASP A 171 -7.35 -15.08 26.92
CA ASP A 171 -6.38 -14.71 27.94
C ASP A 171 -5.09 -14.06 27.39
N ILE A 172 -4.95 -14.03 26.06
CA ILE A 172 -3.79 -13.40 25.44
C ILE A 172 -4.03 -11.89 25.34
N SER A 173 -3.04 -11.13 25.83
CA SER A 173 -3.01 -9.68 25.64
C SER A 173 -2.98 -9.38 24.13
N LEU A 174 -4.11 -8.90 23.63
CA LEU A 174 -4.22 -8.47 22.23
C LEU A 174 -3.54 -7.12 22.08
N MET A 175 -2.60 -7.02 21.16
CA MET A 175 -2.06 -5.72 20.78
C MET A 175 -3.17 -4.92 20.07
N PRO A 176 -3.28 -3.61 20.35
CA PRO A 176 -4.21 -2.79 19.59
C PRO A 176 -3.86 -2.87 18.11
N SER A 177 -4.87 -3.03 17.28
CA SER A 177 -4.69 -2.94 15.83
C SER A 177 -4.00 -1.62 15.49
N PRO A 178 -3.01 -1.59 14.59
CA PRO A 178 -2.50 -0.33 14.08
C PRO A 178 -3.68 0.53 13.65
N SER A 179 -3.72 1.79 14.10
CA SER A 179 -4.84 2.67 13.76
C SER A 179 -5.03 2.70 12.24
N ALA A 180 -6.21 2.31 11.80
CA ALA A 180 -6.59 2.49 10.41
C ALA A 180 -6.36 3.95 10.00
N ILE A 181 -6.10 4.18 8.72
CA ILE A 181 -6.08 5.54 8.17
C ILE A 181 -7.44 6.16 8.50
N ASN A 182 -7.46 7.00 9.50
CA ASN A 182 -8.70 7.66 9.94
C ASN A 182 -8.82 9.04 9.30
N LYS A 183 -9.99 9.65 9.46
CA LYS A 183 -10.28 10.98 8.92
C LYS A 183 -9.23 12.03 9.32
N LEU A 184 -8.70 11.97 10.56
CA LEU A 184 -7.64 12.86 11.04
C LEU A 184 -6.32 12.65 10.29
N THR A 185 -5.99 11.41 9.95
CA THR A 185 -4.78 11.10 9.15
C THR A 185 -4.91 11.67 7.75
N ILE A 186 -6.07 11.50 7.12
CA ILE A 186 -6.35 12.08 5.79
C ILE A 186 -6.31 13.60 5.84
N THR A 187 -6.95 14.22 6.82
CA THR A 187 -6.92 15.68 7.00
C THR A 187 -5.50 16.21 7.21
N ARG A 188 -4.66 15.54 8.00
CA ARG A 188 -3.26 15.94 8.19
C ARG A 188 -2.44 15.83 6.91
N ILE A 189 -2.70 14.81 6.08
CA ILE A 189 -2.07 14.66 4.77
C ILE A 189 -2.50 15.82 3.88
N GLN A 190 -3.79 16.14 3.82
CA GLN A 190 -4.32 17.24 3.01
C GLN A 190 -3.74 18.59 3.44
N VAL A 191 -3.67 18.90 4.74
CA VAL A 191 -3.08 20.15 5.27
C VAL A 191 -1.61 20.27 4.88
N ARG A 192 -0.82 19.19 5.00
CA ARG A 192 0.59 19.20 4.55
C ARG A 192 0.72 19.46 3.05
N LEU A 193 -0.13 18.85 2.24
CA LEU A 193 -0.11 19.04 0.79
C LEU A 193 -0.39 20.49 0.40
N LEU A 194 -1.35 21.15 1.08
CA LEU A 194 -1.68 22.54 0.85
C LEU A 194 -0.56 23.50 1.29
N SER A 195 0.10 23.24 2.43
CA SER A 195 1.22 24.06 2.88
C SER A 195 2.42 23.99 1.92
N ASP A 196 2.72 22.82 1.38
CA ASP A 196 3.81 22.63 0.41
C ASP A 196 3.53 23.35 -0.93
N GLU A 197 2.25 23.52 -1.31
CA GLU A 197 1.85 24.28 -2.51
C GLU A 197 1.97 25.80 -2.32
N GLU A 198 1.72 26.30 -1.11
CA GLU A 198 1.88 27.75 -0.80
C GLU A 198 3.34 28.16 -0.74
N GLU A 199 4.24 27.31 -0.24
CA GLU A 199 5.70 27.58 -0.23
C GLU A 199 6.29 27.53 -1.65
N GLY A 200 5.83 26.63 -2.51
CA GLY A 200 6.32 26.51 -3.90
C GLY A 200 5.94 27.69 -4.81
N ASN A 201 4.84 28.39 -4.53
CA ASN A 201 4.40 29.54 -5.31
C ASN A 201 5.08 30.87 -4.93
N GLN A 202 5.85 30.92 -3.83
CA GLN A 202 6.55 32.16 -3.42
C GLN A 202 7.93 32.33 -4.05
N GLU A 203 8.51 31.29 -4.65
CA GLU A 203 9.85 31.38 -5.28
C GLU A 203 9.85 31.84 -6.74
N GLU A 204 8.71 31.95 -7.43
CA GLU A 204 8.63 32.37 -8.83
C GLU A 204 8.41 33.88 -9.05
N GLY A 205 8.53 34.70 -8.03
CA GLY A 205 8.17 36.12 -8.05
C GLY A 205 9.31 37.14 -7.94
N GLU A 206 10.55 36.87 -8.39
CA GLU A 206 11.53 37.94 -8.54
C GLU A 206 11.41 38.67 -9.89
N PRO A 207 11.17 39.98 -9.92
CA PRO A 207 11.11 40.72 -11.17
C PRO A 207 12.51 40.93 -11.73
N MET A 208 12.71 40.49 -12.96
CA MET A 208 13.91 40.76 -13.74
C MET A 208 14.09 42.28 -13.91
N ASP A 209 15.06 42.84 -13.20
CA ASP A 209 15.51 44.25 -13.36
C ASP A 209 16.11 44.43 -14.77
N THR A 210 15.34 45.04 -15.65
CA THR A 210 15.82 45.53 -16.95
C THR A 210 16.66 46.76 -16.73
N LYS A 211 17.99 46.64 -16.64
CA LYS A 211 18.93 47.75 -16.79
C LYS A 211 18.95 48.19 -18.25
N THR A 212 18.32 49.30 -18.50
CA THR A 212 18.49 50.06 -19.74
C THR A 212 19.85 50.71 -19.74
N GLU A 213 20.80 50.21 -20.52
CA GLU A 213 22.02 50.94 -20.82
C GLU A 213 21.72 52.01 -21.85
N ALA A 214 21.88 53.26 -21.42
CA ALA A 214 21.87 54.40 -22.31
C ALA A 214 23.22 54.43 -23.05
N VAL A 215 23.16 54.31 -24.38
CA VAL A 215 24.30 54.59 -25.25
C VAL A 215 24.34 56.06 -25.53
N ASP A 216 25.32 56.78 -24.94
CA ASP A 216 25.67 58.14 -25.32
C ASP A 216 26.65 58.06 -26.50
N ALA A 217 26.27 58.78 -27.55
CA ALA A 217 27.05 59.02 -28.73
C ALA A 217 28.08 60.17 -28.49
N PHE A 218 29.32 59.89 -28.87
CA PHE A 218 30.23 60.88 -29.49
C PHE A 218 31.26 60.16 -30.36
#